data_0198851262966a206f36002bc91e83a8
#
_entry.id   0198851262966a206f36002bc91e83a8
#
_cell.length_a   1.000
_cell.length_b   1.000
_cell.length_c   1.000
_cell.angle_alpha   90.00
_cell.angle_beta   90.00
_cell.angle_gamma   90.00
#
_symmetry.space_group_name_H-M   'P 1'
#
loop_
_entity.id
_entity.type
_entity.pdbx_description
1 polymer ?
#
loop_
_entity_poly.entity_id
_entity_poly.type
_entity_poly.pdbx_seq_one_letter_code
_entity_poly.pdbx_strand_id
1 'polypeptide(L)'
;MTLSELTTELRKDYREVSVRWKAFMPKFERMRKRQAMFPWFWEATVKTKRNNSWSIVYYAFTKKDAACIWPQIYITFRPENATWAAFFVDGEDKSFLFLSTSHFFERYVERLLKSSRQEMGCMVNDVVKYFFLRNHHIMSRKLELEGSIKGLCEDGIFLGDLLSGDTGLVKTYLSRDELKVNQYTEYFEAMMSGIVSDMFMSRNRHTMTDEEEAELSDEHYSTFVWREFLFSRNNPIWNELFVDCLTFRKEHLEEYRKISDMFEIIADNRRDARC
;
A
#
# COMPACT_ATOMS: atom_id res chain seq x y z
N MET A 1 -14.69 2.67 -25.24
CA MET A 1 -15.05 2.35 -23.83
C MET A 1 -14.78 3.58 -22.99
N THR A 2 -15.79 4.10 -22.31
CA THR A 2 -15.67 5.23 -21.39
C THR A 2 -15.00 4.80 -20.07
N LEU A 3 -14.48 5.75 -19.27
CA LEU A 3 -13.95 5.44 -17.95
C LEU A 3 -14.98 4.78 -17.02
N SER A 4 -16.25 5.17 -17.12
CA SER A 4 -17.35 4.57 -16.35
C SER A 4 -17.61 3.12 -16.74
N GLU A 5 -17.58 2.79 -18.02
CA GLU A 5 -17.69 1.42 -18.50
C GLU A 5 -16.50 0.58 -18.04
N LEU A 6 -15.28 1.12 -18.17
CA LEU A 6 -14.04 0.47 -17.72
C LEU A 6 -14.10 0.16 -16.22
N THR A 7 -14.47 1.11 -15.38
CA THR A 7 -14.55 0.90 -13.92
C THR A 7 -15.58 -0.15 -13.56
N THR A 8 -16.72 -0.17 -14.26
CA THR A 8 -17.75 -1.18 -14.06
C THR A 8 -17.25 -2.58 -14.41
N GLU A 9 -16.54 -2.73 -15.52
CA GLU A 9 -15.98 -4.03 -15.93
C GLU A 9 -14.86 -4.49 -14.99
N LEU A 10 -13.97 -3.60 -14.56
CA LEU A 10 -12.91 -3.91 -13.60
C LEU A 10 -13.48 -4.38 -12.25
N ARG A 11 -14.55 -3.76 -11.76
CA ARG A 11 -15.23 -4.18 -10.53
C ARG A 11 -15.87 -5.55 -10.64
N LYS A 12 -16.47 -5.88 -11.79
CA LYS A 12 -17.01 -7.22 -12.05
C LYS A 12 -15.89 -8.27 -12.05
N ASP A 13 -14.75 -7.95 -12.66
CA ASP A 13 -13.59 -8.83 -12.67
C ASP A 13 -12.99 -9.00 -11.27
N TYR A 14 -12.84 -7.92 -10.53
CA TYR A 14 -12.28 -7.96 -9.17
C TYR A 14 -13.08 -8.87 -8.24
N ARG A 15 -14.42 -8.85 -8.32
CA ARG A 15 -15.27 -9.77 -7.55
C ARG A 15 -14.95 -11.25 -7.85
N GLU A 16 -14.59 -11.56 -9.09
CA GLU A 16 -14.17 -12.91 -9.47
C GLU A 16 -12.75 -13.24 -8.95
N VAL A 17 -11.83 -12.28 -9.05
CA VAL A 17 -10.42 -12.48 -8.67
C VAL A 17 -10.24 -12.49 -7.16
N SER A 18 -10.94 -11.61 -6.44
CA SER A 18 -10.82 -11.45 -4.99
C SER A 18 -11.21 -12.70 -4.18
N VAL A 19 -12.02 -13.60 -4.74
CA VAL A 19 -12.33 -14.88 -4.10
C VAL A 19 -11.32 -15.98 -4.48
N ARG A 20 -10.57 -15.81 -5.57
CA ARG A 20 -9.63 -16.83 -6.07
C ARG A 20 -8.26 -16.75 -5.42
N TRP A 21 -7.84 -15.60 -4.90
CA TRP A 21 -6.50 -15.49 -4.31
C TRP A 21 -6.28 -16.48 -3.16
N LYS A 22 -7.31 -16.74 -2.36
CA LYS A 22 -7.25 -17.72 -1.25
C LYS A 22 -6.89 -19.12 -1.73
N ALA A 23 -7.31 -19.51 -2.92
CA ALA A 23 -7.02 -20.82 -3.50
C ALA A 23 -5.52 -21.02 -3.81
N PHE A 24 -4.77 -19.94 -4.03
CA PHE A 24 -3.32 -20.00 -4.29
C PHE A 24 -2.47 -20.02 -3.01
N MET A 25 -3.03 -19.64 -1.85
CA MET A 25 -2.32 -19.60 -0.58
C MET A 25 -1.62 -20.91 -0.21
N PRO A 26 -2.25 -22.10 -0.32
CA PRO A 26 -1.58 -23.37 0.01
C PRO A 26 -0.36 -23.65 -0.89
N LYS A 27 -0.40 -23.20 -2.15
CA LYS A 27 0.73 -23.33 -3.07
C LYS A 27 1.85 -22.36 -2.68
N PHE A 28 1.51 -21.10 -2.41
CA PHE A 28 2.45 -20.09 -1.95
C PHE A 28 3.18 -20.55 -0.69
N GLU A 29 2.45 -21.03 0.32
CA GLU A 29 2.99 -21.52 1.59
C GLU A 29 3.98 -22.69 1.40
N ARG A 30 3.64 -23.64 0.54
CA ARG A 30 4.56 -24.77 0.24
C ARG A 30 5.84 -24.28 -0.43
N MET A 31 5.74 -23.31 -1.34
CA MET A 31 6.88 -22.76 -2.06
C MET A 31 7.75 -21.92 -1.12
N ARG A 32 7.13 -21.08 -0.27
CA ARG A 32 7.81 -20.25 0.73
C ARG A 32 8.71 -21.08 1.66
N LYS A 33 8.18 -22.17 2.19
CA LYS A 33 8.93 -23.08 3.09
C LYS A 33 10.21 -23.65 2.45
N ARG A 34 10.28 -23.68 1.13
CA ARG A 34 11.42 -24.22 0.37
C ARG A 34 12.44 -23.14 -0.03
N GLN A 35 12.10 -21.86 0.19
CA GLN A 35 13.01 -20.77 -0.17
C GLN A 35 14.16 -20.66 0.83
N ALA A 36 15.35 -20.35 0.29
CA ALA A 36 16.55 -20.07 1.06
C ALA A 36 16.78 -18.56 1.24
N MET A 37 16.29 -17.73 0.32
CA MET A 37 16.49 -16.30 0.33
C MET A 37 15.17 -15.54 0.52
N PHE A 38 15.22 -14.46 1.28
CA PHE A 38 14.12 -13.55 1.55
C PHE A 38 14.62 -12.09 1.43
N PRO A 39 13.77 -11.12 1.07
CA PRO A 39 12.34 -11.27 0.80
C PRO A 39 12.08 -12.13 -0.46
N TRP A 40 10.97 -12.86 -0.45
CA TRP A 40 10.58 -13.70 -1.57
C TRP A 40 9.17 -13.36 -2.06
N PHE A 41 9.02 -13.31 -3.36
CA PHE A 41 7.78 -12.94 -4.03
C PHE A 41 7.34 -14.07 -4.97
N TRP A 42 6.04 -14.25 -5.05
CA TRP A 42 5.43 -15.16 -6.00
C TRP A 42 4.21 -14.54 -6.64
N GLU A 43 4.15 -14.56 -7.95
CA GLU A 43 3.06 -14.05 -8.74
C GLU A 43 2.20 -15.18 -9.29
N ALA A 44 0.89 -15.06 -9.13
CA ALA A 44 -0.09 -15.90 -9.78
C ALA A 44 -0.91 -15.06 -10.75
N THR A 45 -1.28 -15.63 -11.89
CA THR A 45 -2.15 -14.98 -12.87
C THR A 45 -3.52 -15.63 -12.86
N VAL A 46 -4.56 -14.80 -12.79
CA VAL A 46 -5.95 -15.22 -12.89
C VAL A 46 -6.57 -14.66 -14.15
N LYS A 47 -7.07 -15.52 -15.01
CA LYS A 47 -7.85 -15.14 -16.17
C LYS A 47 -9.33 -15.14 -15.81
N THR A 48 -9.99 -14.01 -16.00
CA THR A 48 -11.42 -13.86 -15.73
C THR A 48 -12.27 -14.39 -16.89
N LYS A 49 -13.57 -14.53 -16.66
CA LYS A 49 -14.53 -14.91 -17.71
C LYS A 49 -14.56 -13.91 -18.88
N ARG A 50 -14.15 -12.66 -18.63
CA ARG A 50 -14.05 -11.61 -19.66
C ARG A 50 -12.71 -11.61 -20.39
N ASN A 51 -11.90 -12.65 -20.17
CA ASN A 51 -10.59 -12.82 -20.79
C ASN A 51 -9.51 -11.81 -20.32
N ASN A 52 -9.76 -11.08 -19.25
CA ASN A 52 -8.79 -10.20 -18.61
C ASN A 52 -7.84 -10.99 -17.72
N SER A 53 -6.54 -10.65 -17.75
CA SER A 53 -5.52 -11.32 -16.95
C SER A 53 -5.11 -10.44 -15.79
N TRP A 54 -5.38 -10.90 -14.58
CA TRP A 54 -5.05 -10.22 -13.34
C TRP A 54 -3.83 -10.86 -12.70
N SER A 55 -2.94 -10.04 -12.19
CA SER A 55 -1.78 -10.45 -11.38
C SER A 55 -2.13 -10.41 -9.91
N ILE A 56 -1.74 -11.46 -9.19
CA ILE A 56 -1.84 -11.57 -7.73
C ILE A 56 -0.43 -11.79 -7.21
N VAL A 57 0.11 -10.83 -6.49
CA VAL A 57 1.46 -10.87 -5.93
C VAL A 57 1.40 -11.22 -4.46
N TYR A 58 2.02 -12.32 -4.10
CA TYR A 58 2.25 -12.76 -2.73
C TYR A 58 3.67 -12.46 -2.33
N TYR A 59 3.89 -12.10 -1.07
CA TYR A 59 5.22 -11.83 -0.56
C TYR A 59 5.44 -12.45 0.81
N ALA A 60 6.69 -12.76 1.11
CA ALA A 60 7.16 -13.19 2.42
C ALA A 60 8.49 -12.53 2.72
N PHE A 61 8.61 -11.91 3.87
CA PHE A 61 9.84 -11.23 4.29
C PHE A 61 10.78 -12.17 5.03
N THR A 62 10.24 -13.18 5.68
CA THR A 62 11.02 -14.21 6.35
C THR A 62 10.41 -15.61 6.12
N LYS A 63 11.17 -16.63 6.47
CA LYS A 63 10.68 -18.01 6.44
C LYS A 63 9.63 -18.31 7.52
N LYS A 64 9.65 -17.55 8.62
CA LYS A 64 8.79 -17.75 9.78
C LYS A 64 7.52 -16.92 9.74
N ASP A 65 7.49 -15.86 8.93
CA ASP A 65 6.32 -15.00 8.85
C ASP A 65 5.10 -15.80 8.42
N ALA A 66 3.98 -15.48 9.01
CA ALA A 66 2.70 -15.92 8.49
C ALA A 66 2.59 -15.49 7.02
N ALA A 67 1.84 -16.26 6.25
CA ALA A 67 1.61 -15.95 4.86
C ALA A 67 1.08 -14.52 4.69
N CYS A 68 1.43 -13.91 3.56
CA CYS A 68 0.83 -12.66 3.12
C CYS A 68 -0.69 -12.70 3.32
N ILE A 69 -1.19 -11.80 4.16
CA ILE A 69 -2.61 -11.76 4.49
C ILE A 69 -3.40 -11.13 3.35
N TRP A 70 -2.79 -10.11 2.72
CA TRP A 70 -3.39 -9.33 1.66
C TRP A 70 -2.43 -9.24 0.47
N PRO A 71 -2.57 -10.15 -0.53
CA PRO A 71 -1.76 -10.05 -1.73
C PRO A 71 -2.12 -8.78 -2.49
N GLN A 72 -1.15 -8.18 -3.17
CA GLN A 72 -1.42 -7.12 -4.13
C GLN A 72 -2.11 -7.70 -5.36
N ILE A 73 -3.26 -7.15 -5.73
CA ILE A 73 -4.07 -7.61 -6.87
C ILE A 73 -4.19 -6.45 -7.85
N TYR A 74 -3.64 -6.62 -9.04
CA TYR A 74 -3.68 -5.59 -10.07
C TYR A 74 -3.86 -6.17 -11.47
N ILE A 75 -4.27 -5.32 -12.40
CA ILE A 75 -4.31 -5.60 -13.83
C ILE A 75 -3.62 -4.48 -14.59
N THR A 76 -2.93 -4.84 -15.67
CA THR A 76 -2.39 -3.89 -16.64
C THR A 76 -3.21 -3.93 -17.92
N PHE A 77 -3.44 -2.77 -18.53
CA PHE A 77 -4.14 -2.63 -19.80
C PHE A 77 -3.59 -1.43 -20.58
N ARG A 78 -3.91 -1.35 -21.88
CA ARG A 78 -3.33 -0.35 -22.77
C ARG A 78 -4.39 0.44 -23.52
N PRO A 79 -4.99 1.47 -22.91
CA PRO A 79 -5.81 2.41 -23.64
C PRO A 79 -4.87 3.25 -24.55
N GLU A 80 -5.21 3.35 -25.82
CA GLU A 80 -4.50 4.22 -26.79
C GLU A 80 -2.96 4.02 -26.80
N ASN A 81 -2.51 2.78 -26.64
CA ASN A 81 -1.09 2.38 -26.56
C ASN A 81 -0.33 2.86 -25.28
N ALA A 82 -0.98 3.51 -24.36
CA ALA A 82 -0.39 3.86 -23.06
C ALA A 82 -0.61 2.76 -22.04
N THR A 83 0.38 2.39 -21.24
CA THR A 83 0.22 1.37 -20.20
C THR A 83 -0.40 1.98 -18.95
N TRP A 84 -1.58 1.47 -18.59
CA TRP A 84 -2.27 1.79 -17.34
C TRP A 84 -2.29 0.57 -16.44
N ALA A 85 -2.50 0.80 -15.16
CA ALA A 85 -2.80 -0.26 -14.20
C ALA A 85 -4.07 0.09 -13.41
N ALA A 86 -4.77 -0.96 -12.99
CA ALA A 86 -5.85 -0.82 -12.03
C ALA A 86 -5.62 -1.78 -10.85
N PHE A 87 -5.90 -1.31 -9.65
CA PHE A 87 -5.80 -2.08 -8.42
C PHE A 87 -6.85 -1.64 -7.41
N PHE A 88 -7.13 -2.51 -6.45
CA PHE A 88 -8.09 -2.24 -5.40
C PHE A 88 -7.38 -2.18 -4.06
N VAL A 89 -7.81 -1.22 -3.25
CA VAL A 89 -7.45 -1.13 -1.83
C VAL A 89 -8.72 -1.39 -1.04
N ASP A 90 -8.70 -2.45 -0.24
CA ASP A 90 -9.85 -2.79 0.60
C ASP A 90 -9.94 -1.80 1.77
N GLY A 91 -11.12 -1.21 1.96
CA GLY A 91 -11.48 -0.39 3.10
C GLY A 91 -12.50 -1.13 3.97
N GLU A 92 -12.89 -0.52 5.09
CA GLU A 92 -13.81 -1.13 6.05
C GLU A 92 -15.15 -1.54 5.41
N ASP A 93 -15.73 -0.67 4.57
CA ASP A 93 -17.04 -0.93 3.96
C ASP A 93 -16.96 -1.28 2.49
N LYS A 94 -15.99 -0.79 1.75
CA LYS A 94 -15.88 -0.92 0.29
C LYS A 94 -14.46 -0.89 -0.20
N SER A 95 -14.18 -1.71 -1.22
CA SER A 95 -12.92 -1.63 -1.97
C SER A 95 -12.88 -0.36 -2.83
N PHE A 96 -11.82 0.41 -2.68
CA PHE A 96 -11.54 1.59 -3.48
C PHE A 96 -10.74 1.21 -4.72
N LEU A 97 -11.20 1.59 -5.91
CA LEU A 97 -10.52 1.33 -7.17
C LEU A 97 -9.59 2.49 -7.53
N PHE A 98 -8.32 2.19 -7.74
CA PHE A 98 -7.35 3.10 -8.33
C PHE A 98 -7.08 2.74 -9.79
N LEU A 99 -7.17 3.75 -10.65
CA LEU A 99 -6.71 3.71 -12.03
C LEU A 99 -5.42 4.52 -12.13
N SER A 100 -4.29 3.88 -12.41
CA SER A 100 -3.00 4.55 -12.53
C SER A 100 -2.63 4.71 -13.99
N THR A 101 -2.37 5.95 -14.41
CA THR A 101 -2.01 6.28 -15.78
C THR A 101 -0.55 5.95 -16.10
N SER A 102 -0.18 5.91 -17.37
CA SER A 102 1.23 5.80 -17.77
C SER A 102 2.08 6.93 -17.18
N HIS A 103 1.53 8.13 -17.12
CA HIS A 103 2.23 9.28 -16.55
C HIS A 103 2.56 9.11 -15.06
N PHE A 104 1.71 8.43 -14.29
CA PHE A 104 2.04 8.07 -12.91
C PHE A 104 3.30 7.19 -12.84
N PHE A 105 3.38 6.15 -13.66
CA PHE A 105 4.54 5.26 -13.68
C PHE A 105 5.80 5.94 -14.23
N GLU A 106 5.66 6.86 -15.19
CA GLU A 106 6.76 7.71 -15.65
C GLU A 106 7.32 8.54 -14.50
N ARG A 107 6.45 9.20 -13.72
CA ARG A 107 6.86 9.98 -12.55
C ARG A 107 7.47 9.12 -11.45
N TYR A 108 6.94 7.93 -11.24
CA TYR A 108 7.51 6.99 -10.29
C TYR A 108 8.96 6.63 -10.64
N VAL A 109 9.24 6.31 -11.90
CA VAL A 109 10.60 6.01 -12.36
C VAL A 109 11.51 7.23 -12.28
N GLU A 110 11.07 8.38 -12.81
CA GLU A 110 11.85 9.62 -12.79
C GLU A 110 12.28 10.00 -11.36
N ARG A 111 11.40 9.87 -10.39
CA ARG A 111 11.62 10.37 -9.03
C ARG A 111 12.25 9.35 -8.09
N LEU A 112 11.84 8.09 -8.18
CA LEU A 112 12.40 7.05 -7.33
C LEU A 112 13.66 6.43 -7.92
N LEU A 113 13.60 6.02 -9.19
CA LEU A 113 14.70 5.30 -9.84
C LEU A 113 15.73 6.25 -10.48
N LYS A 114 15.42 7.54 -10.55
CA LYS A 114 16.27 8.58 -11.18
C LYS A 114 16.71 8.21 -12.61
N SER A 115 15.89 7.42 -13.28
CA SER A 115 16.15 6.91 -14.64
C SER A 115 15.51 7.84 -15.68
N SER A 116 16.09 7.90 -16.86
CA SER A 116 15.57 8.74 -17.93
C SER A 116 14.36 8.11 -18.64
N ARG A 117 13.49 8.93 -19.24
CA ARG A 117 12.36 8.47 -20.05
C ARG A 117 12.76 7.50 -21.19
N GLN A 118 13.98 7.63 -21.72
CA GLN A 118 14.48 6.77 -22.79
C GLN A 118 14.78 5.34 -22.32
N GLU A 119 15.28 5.21 -21.08
CA GLU A 119 15.50 3.89 -20.45
C GLU A 119 14.18 3.20 -20.11
N MET A 120 13.11 3.99 -19.86
CA MET A 120 11.78 3.47 -19.54
C MET A 120 11.07 2.77 -20.69
N GLY A 121 11.28 3.16 -21.92
CA GLY A 121 10.59 2.59 -23.09
C GLY A 121 10.68 1.06 -23.17
N CYS A 122 11.76 0.50 -22.63
CA CYS A 122 11.98 -0.95 -22.51
C CYS A 122 11.39 -1.58 -21.26
N MET A 123 10.99 -0.77 -20.24
CA MET A 123 10.70 -1.24 -18.87
C MET A 123 9.24 -1.06 -18.41
N VAL A 124 8.33 -0.48 -19.20
CA VAL A 124 7.01 -0.04 -18.69
C VAL A 124 6.20 -1.17 -18.06
N ASN A 125 6.20 -2.36 -18.62
CA ASN A 125 5.51 -3.50 -17.98
C ASN A 125 6.23 -3.95 -16.69
N ASP A 126 7.56 -3.85 -16.66
CA ASP A 126 8.38 -4.18 -15.52
C ASP A 126 8.25 -3.15 -14.40
N VAL A 127 8.04 -1.86 -14.74
CA VAL A 127 7.83 -0.78 -13.77
C VAL A 127 6.54 -0.97 -12.97
N VAL A 128 5.43 -1.34 -13.63
CA VAL A 128 4.18 -1.64 -12.93
C VAL A 128 4.39 -2.79 -11.94
N LYS A 129 5.01 -3.87 -12.40
CA LYS A 129 5.35 -5.00 -11.54
C LYS A 129 6.29 -4.60 -10.42
N TYR A 130 7.32 -3.81 -10.72
CA TYR A 130 8.27 -3.30 -9.73
C TYR A 130 7.58 -2.46 -8.67
N PHE A 131 6.65 -1.57 -9.06
CA PHE A 131 5.84 -0.79 -8.12
C PHE A 131 5.11 -1.68 -7.13
N PHE A 132 4.38 -2.69 -7.59
CA PHE A 132 3.63 -3.60 -6.72
C PHE A 132 4.52 -4.56 -5.91
N LEU A 133 5.74 -4.85 -6.37
CA LEU A 133 6.72 -5.63 -5.61
C LEU A 133 7.36 -4.83 -4.48
N ARG A 134 7.43 -3.51 -4.58
CA ARG A 134 7.98 -2.64 -3.54
C ARG A 134 6.93 -2.14 -2.57
N ASN A 135 5.73 -1.87 -3.06
CA ASN A 135 4.69 -1.21 -2.30
C ASN A 135 3.62 -2.23 -1.86
N HIS A 136 3.76 -2.76 -0.65
CA HIS A 136 2.89 -3.80 -0.09
C HIS A 136 1.73 -3.21 0.68
N HIS A 137 1.92 -2.02 1.28
CA HIS A 137 0.90 -1.29 2.03
C HIS A 137 0.50 -0.06 1.23
N ILE A 138 -0.55 -0.20 0.47
CA ILE A 138 -1.14 0.91 -0.26
C ILE A 138 -2.40 1.35 0.48
N MET A 139 -2.39 2.59 0.95
CA MET A 139 -3.52 3.17 1.67
C MET A 139 -4.10 4.33 0.90
N SER A 140 -5.41 4.53 0.98
CA SER A 140 -6.09 5.68 0.39
C SER A 140 -6.58 6.65 1.46
N ARG A 141 -6.41 7.95 1.19
CA ARG A 141 -7.07 9.01 1.96
C ARG A 141 -7.81 9.93 1.00
N LYS A 142 -9.06 10.22 1.32
CA LYS A 142 -9.78 11.31 0.66
C LYS A 142 -9.20 12.60 1.20
N LEU A 143 -8.82 13.52 0.31
CA LEU A 143 -8.52 14.88 0.72
C LEU A 143 -9.85 15.60 0.97
N GLU A 144 -9.86 16.52 1.93
CA GLU A 144 -11.01 17.38 2.22
C GLU A 144 -11.35 18.32 1.05
N LEU A 145 -10.39 18.55 0.15
CA LEU A 145 -10.61 19.24 -1.11
C LEU A 145 -11.47 18.37 -2.04
N GLU A 146 -12.64 18.87 -2.39
CA GLU A 146 -13.57 18.19 -3.31
C GLU A 146 -12.85 17.70 -4.57
N GLY A 147 -13.06 16.43 -4.89
CA GLY A 147 -12.55 15.83 -6.12
C GLY A 147 -11.10 15.37 -6.11
N SER A 148 -10.39 15.41 -4.99
CA SER A 148 -8.99 14.97 -4.90
C SER A 148 -8.84 13.67 -4.12
N ILE A 149 -7.84 12.86 -4.51
CA ILE A 149 -7.41 11.69 -3.78
C ILE A 149 -5.91 11.75 -3.48
N LYS A 150 -5.53 11.18 -2.34
CA LYS A 150 -4.16 10.94 -1.94
C LYS A 150 -4.03 9.47 -1.57
N GLY A 151 -3.04 8.79 -2.10
CA GLY A 151 -2.66 7.47 -1.66
C GLY A 151 -1.24 7.48 -1.10
N LEU A 152 -0.98 6.57 -0.17
CA LEU A 152 0.29 6.38 0.50
C LEU A 152 0.80 4.98 0.18
N CYS A 153 2.09 4.86 -0.02
CA CYS A 153 2.78 3.59 -0.21
C CYS A 153 4.21 3.70 0.34
N GLU A 154 4.92 2.59 0.47
CA GLU A 154 6.26 2.59 1.09
C GLU A 154 7.24 3.56 0.44
N ASP A 155 7.17 3.74 -0.86
CA ASP A 155 8.09 4.60 -1.60
C ASP A 155 7.71 6.09 -1.58
N GLY A 156 6.48 6.44 -1.20
CA GLY A 156 6.02 7.83 -1.17
C GLY A 156 4.51 7.99 -1.24
N ILE A 157 4.07 9.08 -1.85
CA ILE A 157 2.65 9.40 -2.03
C ILE A 157 2.28 9.51 -3.50
N PHE A 158 1.04 9.19 -3.81
CA PHE A 158 0.47 9.44 -5.11
C PHE A 158 -0.79 10.30 -5.00
N LEU A 159 -0.98 11.14 -6.01
CA LEU A 159 -2.06 12.12 -6.05
C LEU A 159 -2.87 11.95 -7.33
N GLY A 160 -4.14 12.28 -7.26
CA GLY A 160 -5.04 12.18 -8.39
C GLY A 160 -6.40 12.79 -8.14
N ASP A 161 -7.33 12.50 -9.02
CA ASP A 161 -8.70 12.97 -8.96
C ASP A 161 -9.64 11.86 -8.49
N LEU A 162 -10.61 12.22 -7.69
CA LEU A 162 -11.73 11.37 -7.35
C LEU A 162 -12.73 11.38 -8.52
N LEU A 163 -12.88 10.23 -9.19
CA LEU A 163 -13.85 10.08 -10.28
C LEU A 163 -15.25 9.78 -9.74
N SER A 164 -15.34 9.06 -8.64
CA SER A 164 -16.57 8.73 -7.92
C SER A 164 -16.26 8.47 -6.45
N GLY A 165 -17.29 8.22 -5.63
CA GLY A 165 -17.13 7.98 -4.20
C GLY A 165 -16.14 6.87 -3.81
N ASP A 166 -15.83 5.96 -4.75
CA ASP A 166 -15.01 4.76 -4.55
C ASP A 166 -14.01 4.49 -5.68
N THR A 167 -13.77 5.48 -6.57
CA THR A 167 -12.85 5.35 -7.71
C THR A 167 -11.98 6.59 -7.85
N GLY A 168 -10.68 6.40 -7.95
CA GLY A 168 -9.69 7.45 -8.16
C GLY A 168 -8.85 7.25 -9.40
N LEU A 169 -8.51 8.35 -10.07
CA LEU A 169 -7.56 8.40 -11.18
C LEU A 169 -6.23 8.95 -10.67
N VAL A 170 -5.24 8.08 -10.53
CA VAL A 170 -3.89 8.43 -10.08
C VAL A 170 -3.12 9.06 -11.23
N LYS A 171 -2.62 10.27 -11.02
CA LYS A 171 -1.97 11.08 -12.05
C LYS A 171 -0.49 11.31 -11.81
N THR A 172 -0.07 11.45 -10.57
CA THR A 172 1.30 11.79 -10.24
C THR A 172 1.79 11.13 -8.97
N TYR A 173 3.10 11.05 -8.83
CA TYR A 173 3.80 10.46 -7.72
C TYR A 173 4.80 11.46 -7.14
N LEU A 174 4.98 11.45 -5.82
CA LEU A 174 6.02 12.15 -5.10
C LEU A 174 6.80 11.15 -4.27
N SER A 175 8.12 11.11 -4.45
CA SER A 175 8.98 10.29 -3.62
C SER A 175 9.09 10.86 -2.20
N ARG A 176 9.50 10.06 -1.25
CA ARG A 176 9.70 10.52 0.15
C ARG A 176 10.63 11.73 0.23
N ASP A 177 11.68 11.75 -0.59
CA ASP A 177 12.67 12.83 -0.62
C ASP A 177 12.11 14.17 -1.10
N GLU A 178 10.97 14.18 -1.78
CA GLU A 178 10.31 15.37 -2.31
C GLU A 178 9.25 15.94 -1.36
N LEU A 179 8.94 15.21 -0.26
CA LEU A 179 7.91 15.63 0.68
C LEU A 179 8.43 16.76 1.58
N LYS A 180 7.59 17.77 1.77
CA LYS A 180 7.84 18.80 2.78
C LYS A 180 7.71 18.19 4.17
N VAL A 181 8.31 18.84 5.18
CA VAL A 181 8.33 18.37 6.57
C VAL A 181 6.95 17.93 7.06
N ASN A 182 5.94 18.76 6.92
CA ASN A 182 4.58 18.45 7.34
C ASN A 182 3.95 17.28 6.56
N GLN A 183 4.22 17.18 5.25
CA GLN A 183 3.74 16.08 4.41
C GLN A 183 4.45 14.77 4.78
N TYR A 184 5.75 14.85 5.08
CA TYR A 184 6.54 13.70 5.46
C TYR A 184 6.08 13.14 6.81
N THR A 185 5.82 14.01 7.79
CA THR A 185 5.33 13.61 9.11
C THR A 185 3.98 12.90 9.00
N GLU A 186 3.03 13.50 8.28
CA GLU A 186 1.72 12.88 8.03
C GLU A 186 1.84 11.52 7.30
N TYR A 187 2.69 11.48 6.28
CA TYR A 187 2.97 10.27 5.52
C TYR A 187 3.50 9.16 6.43
N PHE A 188 4.50 9.49 7.25
CA PHE A 188 5.14 8.54 8.12
C PHE A 188 4.20 7.97 9.18
N GLU A 189 3.49 8.83 9.91
CA GLU A 189 2.52 8.40 10.93
C GLU A 189 1.48 7.44 10.34
N ALA A 190 0.95 7.78 9.16
CA ALA A 190 -0.04 6.95 8.50
C ALA A 190 0.53 5.61 8.02
N MET A 191 1.73 5.60 7.41
CA MET A 191 2.38 4.37 6.92
C MET A 191 2.75 3.46 8.09
N MET A 192 3.32 4.01 9.16
CA MET A 192 3.68 3.22 10.34
C MET A 192 2.47 2.61 11.01
N SER A 193 1.41 3.38 11.20
CA SER A 193 0.16 2.86 11.76
C SER A 193 -0.41 1.72 10.92
N GLY A 194 -0.44 1.86 9.59
CA GLY A 194 -0.92 0.82 8.68
C GLY A 194 -0.07 -0.46 8.73
N ILE A 195 1.25 -0.32 8.56
CA ILE A 195 2.19 -1.47 8.58
C ILE A 195 2.09 -2.24 9.88
N VAL A 196 2.03 -1.51 11.01
CA VAL A 196 1.97 -2.14 12.32
C VAL A 196 0.64 -2.81 12.58
N SER A 197 -0.46 -2.18 12.20
CA SER A 197 -1.78 -2.79 12.27
C SER A 197 -1.80 -4.12 11.51
N ASP A 198 -1.28 -4.14 10.28
CA ASP A 198 -1.22 -5.36 9.49
C ASP A 198 -0.33 -6.43 10.10
N MET A 199 0.83 -6.06 10.65
CA MET A 199 1.71 -7.00 11.36
C MET A 199 1.05 -7.58 12.59
N PHE A 200 0.39 -6.72 13.38
CA PHE A 200 -0.33 -7.12 14.58
C PHE A 200 -1.46 -8.10 14.25
N MET A 201 -2.32 -7.73 13.31
CA MET A 201 -3.43 -8.58 12.85
C MET A 201 -2.94 -9.90 12.27
N SER A 202 -1.78 -9.91 11.61
CA SER A 202 -1.21 -11.14 11.03
C SER A 202 -0.76 -12.15 12.08
N ARG A 203 -0.24 -11.68 13.20
CA ARG A 203 0.29 -12.54 14.26
C ARG A 203 -0.79 -13.03 15.22
N ASN A 204 -1.79 -12.19 15.49
CA ASN A 204 -2.75 -12.42 16.56
C ASN A 204 -4.10 -12.95 16.10
N ARG A 205 -4.32 -13.07 14.79
CA ARG A 205 -5.60 -13.49 14.19
C ARG A 205 -6.18 -14.82 14.72
N HIS A 206 -5.36 -15.65 15.37
CA HIS A 206 -5.77 -16.93 15.95
C HIS A 206 -5.82 -16.97 17.48
N THR A 207 -5.44 -15.89 18.16
CA THR A 207 -5.21 -15.91 19.61
C THR A 207 -5.90 -14.78 20.39
N MET A 208 -6.42 -13.76 19.72
CA MET A 208 -7.07 -12.63 20.39
C MET A 208 -8.59 -12.69 20.25
N THR A 209 -9.27 -12.38 21.35
CA THR A 209 -10.70 -12.10 21.38
C THR A 209 -10.92 -10.61 21.06
N ASP A 210 -12.14 -10.24 20.63
CA ASP A 210 -12.53 -8.85 20.36
C ASP A 210 -12.34 -7.95 21.60
N GLU A 211 -12.39 -8.52 22.81
CA GLU A 211 -12.17 -7.83 24.07
C GLU A 211 -10.68 -7.53 24.31
N GLU A 212 -9.79 -8.46 23.98
CA GLU A 212 -8.33 -8.26 24.06
C GLU A 212 -7.85 -7.24 23.02
N GLU A 213 -8.51 -7.17 21.87
CA GLU A 213 -8.22 -6.16 20.83
C GLU A 213 -8.64 -4.75 21.31
N ALA A 214 -9.74 -4.64 22.05
CA ALA A 214 -10.23 -3.39 22.62
C ALA A 214 -9.40 -2.91 23.84
N GLU A 215 -8.77 -3.83 24.58
CA GLU A 215 -7.92 -3.52 25.74
C GLU A 215 -6.49 -3.09 25.37
N LEU A 216 -6.08 -3.24 24.11
CA LEU A 216 -4.80 -2.73 23.66
C LEU A 216 -4.81 -1.20 23.69
N SER A 217 -4.37 -0.67 24.82
CA SER A 217 -4.20 0.77 24.99
C SER A 217 -3.17 1.29 23.96
N ASP A 218 -3.34 2.53 23.55
CA ASP A 218 -2.44 3.21 22.59
C ASP A 218 -0.97 3.14 23.01
N GLU A 219 -0.70 3.07 24.32
CA GLU A 219 0.65 2.97 24.88
C GLU A 219 1.27 1.59 24.65
N HIS A 220 0.50 0.51 24.79
CA HIS A 220 0.94 -0.85 24.46
C HIS A 220 1.15 -1.01 22.95
N TYR A 221 0.27 -0.37 22.17
CA TYR A 221 0.36 -0.37 20.71
C TYR A 221 1.65 0.33 20.24
N SER A 222 1.94 1.52 20.72
CA SER A 222 3.16 2.25 20.34
C SER A 222 4.44 1.50 20.75
N THR A 223 4.48 0.90 21.94
CA THR A 223 5.62 0.10 22.41
C THR A 223 5.77 -1.19 21.62
N PHE A 224 4.67 -1.85 21.28
CA PHE A 224 4.65 -3.03 20.43
C PHE A 224 5.13 -2.69 19.03
N VAL A 225 4.66 -1.60 18.44
CA VAL A 225 5.10 -1.04 17.17
C VAL A 225 6.61 -0.92 17.11
N TRP A 226 7.21 -0.23 18.08
CA TRP A 226 8.65 0.01 18.11
C TRP A 226 9.44 -1.29 18.26
N ARG A 227 8.96 -2.19 19.12
CA ARG A 227 9.63 -3.49 19.34
C ARG A 227 9.60 -4.37 18.10
N GLU A 228 8.44 -4.51 17.47
CA GLU A 228 8.29 -5.34 16.27
C GLU A 228 8.99 -4.73 15.06
N PHE A 229 8.99 -3.43 14.98
CA PHE A 229 9.71 -2.70 13.97
C PHE A 229 11.23 -2.89 14.09
N LEU A 230 11.79 -2.81 15.30
CA LEU A 230 13.19 -3.12 15.56
C LEU A 230 13.54 -4.57 15.24
N PHE A 231 12.58 -5.49 15.34
CA PHE A 231 12.76 -6.90 15.00
C PHE A 231 12.45 -7.24 13.54
N SER A 232 11.76 -6.38 12.79
CA SER A 232 11.49 -6.58 11.36
C SER A 232 12.70 -6.31 10.45
N ARG A 233 13.90 -6.38 10.99
CA ARG A 233 15.18 -6.17 10.28
C ARG A 233 15.36 -6.94 8.98
N ASN A 234 14.47 -7.89 8.73
CA ASN A 234 14.50 -8.74 7.54
C ASN A 234 13.72 -8.17 6.34
N ASN A 235 12.98 -7.05 6.51
CA ASN A 235 12.37 -6.36 5.38
C ASN A 235 13.20 -5.14 4.99
N PRO A 236 13.99 -5.21 3.90
CA PRO A 236 14.87 -4.12 3.52
C PRO A 236 14.13 -2.82 3.21
N ILE A 237 12.91 -2.90 2.66
CA ILE A 237 12.11 -1.72 2.31
C ILE A 237 11.60 -1.02 3.58
N TRP A 238 11.10 -1.77 4.53
CA TRP A 238 10.65 -1.20 5.81
C TRP A 238 11.81 -0.70 6.65
N ASN A 239 12.95 -1.39 6.60
CA ASN A 239 14.15 -0.94 7.30
C ASN A 239 14.68 0.38 6.71
N GLU A 240 14.66 0.53 5.38
CA GLU A 240 15.00 1.78 4.68
C GLU A 240 14.02 2.90 5.10
N LEU A 241 12.72 2.66 5.03
CA LEU A 241 11.68 3.60 5.46
C LEU A 241 11.88 4.05 6.90
N PHE A 242 12.23 3.14 7.79
CA PHE A 242 12.46 3.44 9.20
C PHE A 242 13.72 4.27 9.46
N VAL A 243 14.82 3.93 8.81
CA VAL A 243 16.07 4.70 8.91
C VAL A 243 15.84 6.13 8.44
N ASP A 244 15.16 6.31 7.32
CA ASP A 244 14.80 7.62 6.79
C ASP A 244 13.96 8.41 7.79
N CYS A 245 13.00 7.75 8.42
CA CYS A 245 12.12 8.39 9.40
C CYS A 245 12.82 8.78 10.69
N LEU A 246 13.70 7.92 11.20
CA LEU A 246 14.51 8.28 12.38
C LEU A 246 15.43 9.45 12.08
N THR A 247 16.03 9.46 10.90
CA THR A 247 16.90 10.55 10.45
C THR A 247 16.11 11.83 10.34
N PHE A 248 14.98 11.81 9.64
CA PHE A 248 14.09 12.95 9.49
C PHE A 248 13.58 13.49 10.84
N ARG A 249 13.12 12.59 11.72
CA ARG A 249 12.66 12.97 13.07
C ARG A 249 13.76 13.62 13.89
N LYS A 250 15.00 13.16 13.76
CA LYS A 250 16.14 13.73 14.44
C LYS A 250 16.49 15.14 13.94
N GLU A 251 16.39 15.35 12.64
CA GLU A 251 16.69 16.63 11.99
C GLU A 251 15.59 17.66 12.18
N HIS A 252 14.33 17.23 12.33
CA HIS A 252 13.15 18.08 12.40
C HIS A 252 12.31 17.85 13.67
N LEU A 253 12.99 17.63 14.81
CA LEU A 253 12.34 17.18 16.04
C LEU A 253 11.24 18.12 16.56
N GLU A 254 11.40 19.44 16.42
CA GLU A 254 10.43 20.42 16.91
C GLU A 254 9.16 20.45 16.03
N GLU A 255 9.33 20.42 14.71
CA GLU A 255 8.22 20.35 13.76
C GLU A 255 7.46 19.03 13.90
N TYR A 256 8.20 17.93 14.06
CA TYR A 256 7.62 16.62 14.26
C TYR A 256 6.75 16.59 15.51
N ARG A 257 7.22 17.10 16.65
CA ARG A 257 6.44 17.15 17.90
C ARG A 257 5.15 17.95 17.75
N LYS A 258 5.20 19.13 17.14
CA LYS A 258 4.01 19.97 16.92
C LYS A 258 2.93 19.26 16.10
N ILE A 259 3.34 18.47 15.10
CA ILE A 259 2.42 17.75 14.23
C ILE A 259 1.90 16.49 14.92
N SER A 260 2.75 15.76 15.65
CA SER A 260 2.33 14.63 16.46
C SER A 260 1.29 15.02 17.51
N ASP A 261 1.54 16.11 18.25
CA ASP A 261 0.59 16.64 19.23
C ASP A 261 -0.76 17.02 18.59
N MET A 262 -0.73 17.59 17.37
CA MET A 262 -1.96 17.87 16.62
C MET A 262 -2.74 16.60 16.25
N PHE A 263 -2.07 15.53 15.87
CA PHE A 263 -2.73 14.25 15.56
C PHE A 263 -3.34 13.59 16.77
N GLU A 264 -2.69 13.67 17.93
CA GLU A 264 -3.26 13.20 19.21
C GLU A 264 -4.54 13.95 19.53
N ILE A 265 -4.54 15.29 19.46
CA ILE A 265 -5.73 16.12 19.69
C ILE A 265 -6.87 15.77 18.72
N ILE A 266 -6.56 15.51 17.45
CA ILE A 266 -7.57 15.13 16.44
C ILE A 266 -8.11 13.73 16.74
N ALA A 267 -7.27 12.79 17.17
CA ALA A 267 -7.69 11.44 17.54
C ALA A 267 -8.61 11.47 18.77
N ASP A 268 -8.26 12.24 19.80
CA ASP A 268 -9.07 12.40 21.01
C ASP A 268 -10.43 13.04 20.72
N ASN A 269 -10.46 14.10 19.90
CA ASN A 269 -11.72 14.73 19.50
C ASN A 269 -12.63 13.78 18.68
N ARG A 270 -12.06 12.83 17.95
CA ARG A 270 -12.86 11.80 17.23
C ARG A 270 -13.40 10.72 18.17
N ARG A 271 -12.72 10.40 19.25
CA ARG A 271 -13.22 9.49 20.29
C ARG A 271 -14.39 10.10 21.03
N ASP A 272 -14.27 11.37 21.45
CA ASP A 272 -15.33 12.10 22.17
C ASP A 272 -16.59 12.30 21.29
N ALA A 273 -16.44 12.43 19.99
CA ALA A 273 -17.57 12.55 19.07
C ALA A 273 -18.31 11.22 18.78
N ARG A 274 -17.77 10.08 19.25
CA ARG A 274 -18.38 8.74 19.09
C ARG A 274 -19.06 8.24 20.39
N CYS A 275 -18.88 8.94 21.50
CA CYS A 275 -19.61 8.75 22.76
C CYS A 275 -20.83 9.66 22.83
#